data_58cfa51acc616b657a406024b66ddd9a
#
_entry.id   58cfa51acc616b657a406024b66ddd9a
#
_cell.length_a   1.000
_cell.length_b   1.000
_cell.length_c   1.000
_cell.angle_alpha   90.00
_cell.angle_beta   90.00
_cell.angle_gamma   90.00
#
_symmetry.space_group_name_H-M   'P 1'
#
loop_
_entity.id
_entity.type
_entity.pdbx_description
1 polymer ?
#
loop_
_entity_poly.entity_id
_entity_poly.type
_entity_poly.pdbx_seq_one_letter_code
_entity_poly.pdbx_strand_id
1 'polypeptide(L)'
;RKSFPAATHICVGSDLIGAARALFGYNADGIACILGTGSNSGLYLGGKIVENVSPLGYILGDEGSGAVLGRRLVGDVLKRQLPTELCQAFNEAYHLSGDDIIQHVYKQPFGNRFLAQFTRFLAAHRSHSAIHALLIEEFERFFRRNVATYQRPDLPVSFVGSIAYYFSNELKEAA
;
A
#
# COMPACT_ATOMS: atom_id res chain seq x y z
N ARG A 1 25.96 -8.24 15.46
CA ARG A 1 26.33 -9.03 16.65
C ARG A 1 26.35 -8.21 17.95
N LYS A 2 26.66 -6.89 17.92
CA LYS A 2 26.65 -6.05 19.14
C LYS A 2 25.31 -6.04 19.87
N SER A 3 24.19 -6.09 19.13
CA SER A 3 22.83 -6.07 19.69
C SER A 3 22.32 -7.48 20.10
N PHE A 4 22.98 -8.54 19.65
CA PHE A 4 22.59 -9.94 19.91
C PHE A 4 23.82 -10.78 20.24
N PRO A 5 24.47 -10.54 21.40
CA PRO A 5 25.76 -11.17 21.73
C PRO A 5 25.68 -12.69 21.90
N ALA A 6 24.52 -13.20 22.29
CA ALA A 6 24.29 -14.65 22.50
C ALA A 6 23.82 -15.37 21.22
N ALA A 7 23.60 -14.67 20.12
CA ALA A 7 23.13 -15.31 18.90
C ALA A 7 24.25 -16.11 18.21
N THR A 8 24.06 -17.42 18.07
CA THR A 8 24.94 -18.30 17.34
C THR A 8 24.78 -18.14 15.82
N HIS A 9 23.56 -17.76 15.39
CA HIS A 9 23.24 -17.54 13.99
C HIS A 9 22.37 -16.30 13.82
N ILE A 10 22.68 -15.45 12.82
CA ILE A 10 21.90 -14.26 12.47
C ILE A 10 21.67 -14.31 10.94
N CYS A 11 20.40 -14.30 10.55
CA CYS A 11 19.97 -14.23 9.16
C CYS A 11 19.28 -12.88 8.91
N VAL A 12 19.65 -12.20 7.83
CA VAL A 12 19.04 -10.94 7.40
C VAL A 12 18.35 -11.17 6.07
N GLY A 13 17.11 -10.74 5.95
CA GLY A 13 16.32 -10.84 4.72
C GLY A 13 15.50 -9.59 4.49
N SER A 14 14.87 -9.46 3.31
CA SER A 14 13.91 -8.40 3.03
C SER A 14 12.61 -8.63 3.82
N ASP A 15 11.84 -7.57 4.01
CA ASP A 15 10.47 -7.64 4.56
C ASP A 15 9.57 -8.53 3.71
N LEU A 16 9.76 -8.53 2.38
CA LEU A 16 8.99 -9.36 1.46
C LEU A 16 9.19 -10.86 1.70
N ILE A 17 10.43 -11.33 1.94
CA ILE A 17 10.63 -12.76 2.27
C ILE A 17 10.05 -13.10 3.65
N GLY A 18 10.08 -12.15 4.59
CA GLY A 18 9.41 -12.30 5.88
C GLY A 18 7.91 -12.43 5.73
N ALA A 19 7.29 -11.56 4.93
CA ALA A 19 5.87 -11.59 4.60
C ALA A 19 5.47 -12.91 3.91
N ALA A 20 6.23 -13.34 2.89
CA ALA A 20 5.96 -14.58 2.16
C ALA A 20 6.00 -15.80 3.08
N ARG A 21 6.99 -15.89 3.97
CA ARG A 21 7.08 -16.98 4.95
C ARG A 21 5.96 -16.95 5.99
N ALA A 22 5.51 -15.77 6.39
CA ALA A 22 4.38 -15.62 7.30
C ALA A 22 3.06 -16.07 6.65
N LEU A 23 2.88 -15.83 5.35
CA LEU A 23 1.67 -16.16 4.59
C LEU A 23 1.64 -17.65 4.14
N PHE A 24 2.76 -18.19 3.69
CA PHE A 24 2.82 -19.49 3.00
C PHE A 24 3.67 -20.55 3.74
N GLY A 25 4.40 -20.15 4.78
CA GLY A 25 5.38 -21.06 5.38
C GLY A 25 6.54 -21.38 4.44
N TYR A 26 7.08 -22.59 4.53
CA TYR A 26 8.16 -23.07 3.65
C TYR A 26 7.69 -24.05 2.56
N ASN A 27 6.45 -24.53 2.65
CA ASN A 27 5.96 -25.65 1.85
C ASN A 27 4.85 -25.28 0.88
N ALA A 28 4.33 -24.06 0.94
CA ALA A 28 3.29 -23.60 0.03
C ALA A 28 3.83 -22.50 -0.90
N ASP A 29 3.35 -22.50 -2.13
CA ASP A 29 3.66 -21.53 -3.16
C ASP A 29 2.55 -20.47 -3.26
N GLY A 30 2.89 -19.26 -3.71
CA GLY A 30 1.91 -18.18 -3.88
C GLY A 30 2.52 -16.86 -4.28
N ILE A 31 1.67 -15.84 -4.40
CA ILE A 31 2.08 -14.46 -4.60
C ILE A 31 1.90 -13.72 -3.28
N ALA A 32 3.01 -13.33 -2.66
CA ALA A 32 3.01 -12.57 -1.41
C ALA A 32 2.96 -11.07 -1.70
N CYS A 33 2.02 -10.36 -1.09
CA CYS A 33 1.82 -8.94 -1.27
C CYS A 33 1.89 -8.21 0.08
N ILE A 34 2.55 -7.05 0.08
CA ILE A 34 2.58 -6.11 1.20
C ILE A 34 1.84 -4.85 0.78
N LEU A 35 0.80 -4.45 1.53
CA LEU A 35 0.13 -3.15 1.38
C LEU A 35 0.15 -2.42 2.71
N GLY A 36 1.08 -1.50 2.85
CA GLY A 36 1.31 -0.63 4.01
C GLY A 36 1.49 0.82 3.61
N THR A 37 2.45 1.53 4.18
CA THR A 37 2.85 2.88 3.73
C THR A 37 3.31 2.86 2.27
N GLY A 38 4.13 1.87 1.88
CA GLY A 38 4.44 1.49 0.51
C GLY A 38 3.74 0.20 0.13
N SER A 39 4.00 -0.33 -1.07
CA SER A 39 3.55 -1.64 -1.50
C SER A 39 4.71 -2.47 -2.06
N ASN A 40 4.56 -3.78 -2.05
CA ASN A 40 5.49 -4.71 -2.67
C ASN A 40 4.77 -6.02 -2.99
N SER A 41 5.31 -6.79 -3.94
CA SER A 41 4.81 -8.13 -4.25
C SER A 41 5.94 -9.06 -4.65
N GLY A 42 5.74 -10.36 -4.54
CA GLY A 42 6.74 -11.34 -4.98
C GLY A 42 6.15 -12.71 -5.23
N LEU A 43 6.61 -13.33 -6.29
CA LEU A 43 6.32 -14.72 -6.58
C LEU A 43 7.17 -15.60 -5.66
N TYR A 44 6.50 -16.33 -4.79
CA TYR A 44 7.12 -17.19 -3.78
C TYR A 44 6.92 -18.65 -4.16
N LEU A 45 8.02 -19.33 -4.46
CA LEU A 45 8.04 -20.74 -4.85
C LEU A 45 9.15 -21.47 -4.11
N GLY A 46 8.86 -22.66 -3.58
CA GLY A 46 9.85 -23.51 -2.93
C GLY A 46 10.60 -22.83 -1.77
N GLY A 47 9.91 -22.00 -0.99
CA GLY A 47 10.49 -21.29 0.16
C GLY A 47 11.31 -20.04 -0.18
N LYS A 48 11.28 -19.54 -1.43
CA LYS A 48 12.09 -18.41 -1.93
C LYS A 48 11.25 -17.45 -2.76
N ILE A 49 11.60 -16.16 -2.73
CA ILE A 49 11.14 -15.20 -3.73
C ILE A 49 11.95 -15.47 -5.02
N VAL A 50 11.26 -15.93 -6.07
CA VAL A 50 11.86 -16.23 -7.36
C VAL A 50 11.73 -15.07 -8.35
N GLU A 51 10.71 -14.22 -8.14
CA GLU A 51 10.50 -13.02 -8.95
C GLU A 51 9.91 -11.91 -8.06
N ASN A 52 10.28 -10.67 -8.33
CA ASN A 52 9.77 -9.49 -7.64
C ASN A 52 9.57 -8.35 -8.64
N VAL A 53 8.34 -7.93 -8.82
CA VAL A 53 8.04 -6.69 -9.54
C VAL A 53 8.48 -5.53 -8.66
N SER A 54 9.38 -4.69 -9.18
CA SER A 54 9.94 -3.58 -8.41
C SER A 54 8.85 -2.60 -7.97
N PRO A 55 8.74 -2.27 -6.69
CA PRO A 55 7.72 -1.35 -6.17
C PRO A 55 7.94 0.11 -6.60
N LEU A 56 9.16 0.51 -6.94
CA LEU A 56 9.60 1.82 -7.46
C LEU A 56 9.34 3.02 -6.54
N GLY A 57 8.77 2.82 -5.34
CA GLY A 57 8.43 3.86 -4.39
C GLY A 57 7.19 4.69 -4.78
N TYR A 58 6.70 5.51 -3.87
CA TYR A 58 5.41 6.19 -3.96
C TYR A 58 5.28 7.26 -5.06
N ILE A 59 6.38 7.64 -5.69
CA ILE A 59 6.37 8.59 -6.83
C ILE A 59 6.13 7.85 -8.14
N LEU A 60 6.84 6.74 -8.38
CA LEU A 60 6.84 6.01 -9.65
C LEU A 60 6.00 4.73 -9.63
N GLY A 61 5.69 4.22 -8.45
CA GLY A 61 4.99 2.96 -8.23
C GLY A 61 4.21 2.96 -6.92
N ASP A 62 4.43 1.92 -6.10
CA ASP A 62 3.74 1.66 -4.83
C ASP A 62 2.20 1.67 -4.97
N GLU A 63 1.66 1.20 -6.10
CA GLU A 63 0.21 1.13 -6.34
C GLU A 63 -0.51 0.46 -5.17
N GLY A 64 -1.69 0.94 -4.82
CA GLY A 64 -2.50 0.41 -3.71
C GLY A 64 -1.94 0.68 -2.31
N SER A 65 -0.77 1.32 -2.19
CA SER A 65 -0.19 1.69 -0.88
C SER A 65 -0.89 2.87 -0.23
N GLY A 66 -0.69 3.01 1.08
CA GLY A 66 -1.21 4.16 1.83
C GLY A 66 -0.68 5.50 1.33
N ALA A 67 0.58 5.56 0.89
CA ALA A 67 1.16 6.79 0.34
C ALA A 67 0.51 7.17 -0.99
N VAL A 68 0.25 6.21 -1.87
CA VAL A 68 -0.39 6.46 -3.17
C VAL A 68 -1.86 6.80 -3.01
N LEU A 69 -2.59 6.06 -2.17
CA LEU A 69 -3.98 6.37 -1.81
C LEU A 69 -4.11 7.79 -1.24
N GLY A 70 -3.24 8.15 -0.29
CA GLY A 70 -3.22 9.49 0.30
C GLY A 70 -2.83 10.58 -0.69
N ARG A 71 -1.85 10.32 -1.57
CA ARG A 71 -1.46 11.23 -2.65
C ARG A 71 -2.63 11.52 -3.59
N ARG A 72 -3.37 10.49 -3.97
CA ARG A 72 -4.54 10.63 -4.83
C ARG A 72 -5.63 11.43 -4.16
N LEU A 73 -6.02 11.06 -2.93
CA LEU A 73 -7.01 11.79 -2.15
C LEU A 73 -6.68 13.28 -2.05
N VAL A 74 -5.45 13.61 -1.65
CA VAL A 74 -5.01 15.00 -1.49
C VAL A 74 -5.05 15.76 -2.81
N GLY A 75 -4.59 15.13 -3.90
CA GLY A 75 -4.66 15.72 -5.24
C GLY A 75 -6.08 16.03 -5.66
N ASP A 76 -7.01 15.10 -5.43
CA ASP A 76 -8.42 15.24 -5.79
C ASP A 76 -9.13 16.29 -4.92
N VAL A 77 -8.82 16.38 -3.62
CA VAL A 77 -9.33 17.44 -2.73
C VAL A 77 -8.85 18.82 -3.19
N LEU A 78 -7.54 19.00 -3.38
CA LEU A 78 -6.96 20.31 -3.74
C LEU A 78 -7.39 20.79 -5.12
N LYS A 79 -7.67 19.87 -6.03
CA LYS A 79 -8.17 20.16 -7.38
C LYS A 79 -9.70 20.16 -7.46
N ARG A 80 -10.41 19.97 -6.34
CA ARG A 80 -11.88 19.95 -6.27
C ARG A 80 -12.50 18.92 -7.21
N GLN A 81 -11.88 17.74 -7.28
CA GLN A 81 -12.37 16.61 -8.09
C GLN A 81 -13.33 15.72 -7.31
N LEU A 82 -13.35 15.83 -5.97
CA LEU A 82 -14.30 15.16 -5.10
C LEU A 82 -15.54 16.04 -4.85
N PRO A 83 -16.67 15.44 -4.46
CA PRO A 83 -17.85 16.17 -4.00
C PRO A 83 -17.50 17.19 -2.92
N THR A 84 -18.22 18.32 -2.95
CA THR A 84 -17.93 19.48 -2.07
C THR A 84 -17.94 19.10 -0.59
N GLU A 85 -18.86 18.23 -0.18
CA GLU A 85 -18.99 17.75 1.20
C GLU A 85 -17.74 16.98 1.66
N LEU A 86 -17.11 16.19 0.79
CA LEU A 86 -15.87 15.48 1.11
C LEU A 86 -14.67 16.44 1.20
N CYS A 87 -14.61 17.44 0.30
CA CYS A 87 -13.57 18.45 0.37
C CYS A 87 -13.68 19.28 1.65
N GLN A 88 -14.91 19.65 2.07
CA GLN A 88 -15.16 20.36 3.32
C GLN A 88 -14.76 19.50 4.53
N ALA A 89 -15.23 18.26 4.59
CA ALA A 89 -14.89 17.32 5.66
C ALA A 89 -13.38 17.09 5.78
N PHE A 90 -12.66 17.01 4.66
CA PHE A 90 -11.20 16.89 4.67
C PHE A 90 -10.53 18.13 5.27
N ASN A 91 -10.94 19.32 4.85
CA ASN A 91 -10.39 20.59 5.36
C ASN A 91 -10.68 20.76 6.86
N GLU A 92 -11.86 20.38 7.33
CA GLU A 92 -12.23 20.40 8.74
C GLU A 92 -11.44 19.40 9.59
N ALA A 93 -11.13 18.23 9.01
CA ALA A 93 -10.38 17.20 9.72
C ALA A 93 -8.88 17.49 9.87
N TYR A 94 -8.28 18.16 8.88
CA TYR A 94 -6.83 18.31 8.83
C TYR A 94 -6.32 19.76 8.96
N HIS A 95 -7.12 20.76 8.66
CA HIS A 95 -6.76 22.18 8.73
C HIS A 95 -5.44 22.52 8.01
N LEU A 96 -5.17 21.84 6.88
CA LEU A 96 -3.95 22.00 6.08
C LEU A 96 -4.26 22.81 4.81
N SER A 97 -3.45 23.82 4.54
CA SER A 97 -3.45 24.50 3.24
C SER A 97 -2.73 23.66 2.18
N GLY A 98 -2.94 24.01 0.90
CA GLY A 98 -2.19 23.39 -0.19
C GLY A 98 -0.68 23.61 -0.05
N ASP A 99 -0.25 24.78 0.44
CA ASP A 99 1.16 25.09 0.67
C ASP A 99 1.76 24.23 1.79
N ASP A 100 1.03 24.00 2.89
CA ASP A 100 1.46 23.10 3.96
C ASP A 100 1.70 21.69 3.44
N ILE A 101 0.77 21.19 2.61
CA ILE A 101 0.87 19.87 2.00
C ILE A 101 2.09 19.77 1.08
N ILE A 102 2.31 20.77 0.22
CA ILE A 102 3.48 20.86 -0.67
C ILE A 102 4.78 20.88 0.14
N GLN A 103 4.85 21.66 1.22
CA GLN A 103 6.01 21.67 2.10
C GLN A 103 6.31 20.29 2.70
N HIS A 104 5.28 19.59 3.22
CA HIS A 104 5.46 18.27 3.82
C HIS A 104 5.88 17.21 2.80
N VAL A 105 5.30 17.24 1.59
CA VAL A 105 5.56 16.23 0.58
C VAL A 105 6.92 16.39 -0.09
N TYR A 106 7.33 17.64 -0.39
CA TYR A 106 8.50 17.90 -1.24
C TYR A 106 9.73 18.41 -0.50
N LYS A 107 9.57 18.99 0.71
CA LYS A 107 10.67 19.64 1.41
C LYS A 107 10.97 19.03 2.79
N GLN A 108 10.09 18.18 3.29
CA GLN A 108 10.31 17.50 4.57
C GLN A 108 10.63 16.00 4.37
N PRO A 109 11.33 15.37 5.32
CA PRO A 109 11.56 13.93 5.28
C PRO A 109 10.26 13.16 5.45
N PHE A 110 10.22 11.94 4.90
CA PHE A 110 9.09 11.01 5.05
C PHE A 110 7.76 11.46 4.42
N GLY A 111 7.80 12.14 3.27
CA GLY A 111 6.61 12.54 2.52
C GLY A 111 5.63 11.38 2.25
N ASN A 112 6.14 10.15 2.07
CA ASN A 112 5.32 8.94 1.95
C ASN A 112 4.49 8.65 3.21
N ARG A 113 5.07 8.82 4.40
CA ARG A 113 4.34 8.63 5.68
C ARG A 113 3.31 9.73 5.89
N PHE A 114 3.68 10.96 5.54
CA PHE A 114 2.76 12.10 5.58
C PHE A 114 1.54 11.83 4.68
N LEU A 115 1.74 11.36 3.47
CA LEU A 115 0.63 11.01 2.57
C LEU A 115 -0.19 9.83 3.10
N ALA A 116 0.45 8.79 3.61
CA ALA A 116 -0.23 7.60 4.11
C ALA A 116 -1.18 7.88 5.29
N GLN A 117 -0.97 8.93 6.08
CA GLN A 117 -1.87 9.28 7.19
C GLN A 117 -3.31 9.57 6.72
N PHE A 118 -3.48 10.06 5.51
CA PHE A 118 -4.81 10.41 4.97
C PHE A 118 -5.67 9.19 4.64
N THR A 119 -5.13 8.00 4.69
CA THR A 119 -5.91 6.76 4.56
C THR A 119 -6.94 6.58 5.67
N ARG A 120 -6.76 7.25 6.82
CA ARG A 120 -7.77 7.30 7.88
C ARG A 120 -9.06 8.01 7.41
N PHE A 121 -8.93 9.07 6.63
CA PHE A 121 -10.06 9.75 6.02
C PHE A 121 -10.78 8.84 5.02
N LEU A 122 -10.01 8.15 4.17
CA LEU A 122 -10.57 7.17 3.23
C LEU A 122 -11.35 6.09 3.98
N ALA A 123 -10.80 5.55 5.06
CA ALA A 123 -11.48 4.53 5.87
C ALA A 123 -12.77 5.03 6.52
N ALA A 124 -12.79 6.28 7.01
CA ALA A 124 -13.97 6.90 7.61
C ALA A 124 -15.08 7.17 6.58
N HIS A 125 -14.73 7.42 5.32
CA HIS A 125 -15.66 7.79 4.25
C HIS A 125 -15.79 6.72 3.16
N ARG A 126 -15.36 5.48 3.40
CA ARG A 126 -15.30 4.42 2.38
C ARG A 126 -16.66 4.00 1.81
N SER A 127 -17.76 4.29 2.53
CA SER A 127 -19.12 4.06 2.02
C SER A 127 -19.60 5.12 1.03
N HIS A 128 -18.89 6.25 0.92
CA HIS A 128 -19.19 7.26 -0.09
C HIS A 128 -18.69 6.80 -1.46
N SER A 129 -19.56 6.85 -2.48
CA SER A 129 -19.29 6.28 -3.82
C SER A 129 -17.98 6.80 -4.45
N ALA A 130 -17.65 8.08 -4.30
CA ALA A 130 -16.42 8.65 -4.84
C ALA A 130 -15.16 8.10 -4.13
N ILE A 131 -15.21 7.88 -2.81
CA ILE A 131 -14.09 7.28 -2.06
C ILE A 131 -13.98 5.80 -2.38
N HIS A 132 -15.11 5.10 -2.44
CA HIS A 132 -15.14 3.69 -2.82
C HIS A 132 -14.53 3.48 -4.22
N ALA A 133 -14.94 4.27 -5.21
CA ALA A 133 -14.36 4.20 -6.56
C ALA A 133 -12.85 4.45 -6.56
N LEU A 134 -12.37 5.45 -5.81
CA LEU A 134 -10.94 5.74 -5.67
C LEU A 134 -10.17 4.52 -5.12
N LEU A 135 -10.70 3.84 -4.10
CA LEU A 135 -10.09 2.66 -3.51
C LEU A 135 -10.03 1.49 -4.50
N ILE A 136 -11.17 1.18 -5.15
CA ILE A 136 -11.25 0.10 -6.14
C ILE A 136 -10.26 0.34 -7.28
N GLU A 137 -10.26 1.51 -7.90
CA GLU A 137 -9.34 1.83 -9.00
C GLU A 137 -7.86 1.67 -8.61
N GLU A 138 -7.45 2.08 -7.40
CA GLU A 138 -6.06 1.94 -6.98
C GLU A 138 -5.68 0.49 -6.66
N PHE A 139 -6.60 -0.32 -6.12
CA PHE A 139 -6.35 -1.74 -5.91
C PHE A 139 -6.34 -2.51 -7.23
N GLU A 140 -7.22 -2.22 -8.18
CA GLU A 140 -7.16 -2.76 -9.55
C GLU A 140 -5.81 -2.43 -10.22
N ARG A 141 -5.31 -1.21 -10.03
CA ARG A 141 -3.98 -0.84 -10.55
C ARG A 141 -2.88 -1.70 -9.93
N PHE A 142 -2.95 -1.97 -8.61
CA PHE A 142 -2.01 -2.88 -7.95
C PHE A 142 -2.07 -4.27 -8.56
N PHE A 143 -3.26 -4.86 -8.69
CA PHE A 143 -3.41 -6.19 -9.29
C PHE A 143 -2.86 -6.23 -10.72
N ARG A 144 -3.24 -5.29 -11.55
CA ARG A 144 -2.81 -5.24 -12.96
C ARG A 144 -1.30 -5.06 -13.13
N ARG A 145 -0.68 -4.17 -12.33
CA ARG A 145 0.72 -3.79 -12.52
C ARG A 145 1.71 -4.68 -11.76
N ASN A 146 1.26 -5.31 -10.69
CA ASN A 146 2.12 -6.13 -9.83
C ASN A 146 1.74 -7.61 -9.91
N VAL A 147 0.51 -7.98 -9.55
CA VAL A 147 0.10 -9.38 -9.43
C VAL A 147 0.00 -10.06 -10.80
N ALA A 148 -0.71 -9.46 -11.75
CA ALA A 148 -0.92 -10.04 -13.09
C ALA A 148 0.38 -10.21 -13.88
N THR A 149 1.41 -9.43 -13.57
CA THR A 149 2.73 -9.52 -14.21
C THR A 149 3.41 -10.87 -14.01
N TYR A 150 3.14 -11.58 -12.91
CA TYR A 150 3.70 -12.91 -12.66
C TYR A 150 3.10 -14.02 -13.54
N GLN A 151 1.97 -13.77 -14.22
CA GLN A 151 1.30 -14.72 -15.11
C GLN A 151 1.02 -16.09 -14.46
N ARG A 152 0.68 -16.09 -13.17
CA ARG A 152 0.41 -17.28 -12.36
C ARG A 152 -1.01 -17.24 -11.75
N PRO A 153 -2.06 -17.34 -12.59
CA PRO A 153 -3.44 -17.35 -12.12
C PRO A 153 -3.82 -18.61 -11.32
N ASP A 154 -2.96 -19.61 -11.36
CA ASP A 154 -3.07 -20.88 -10.62
C ASP A 154 -2.67 -20.75 -9.14
N LEU A 155 -1.99 -19.66 -8.77
CA LEU A 155 -1.46 -19.49 -7.42
C LEU A 155 -2.33 -18.59 -6.54
N PRO A 156 -2.42 -18.88 -5.23
CA PRO A 156 -3.08 -17.98 -4.30
C PRO A 156 -2.31 -16.67 -4.15
N VAL A 157 -3.06 -15.56 -4.07
CA VAL A 157 -2.53 -14.22 -3.76
C VAL A 157 -2.88 -13.89 -2.32
N SER A 158 -1.87 -13.60 -1.49
CA SER A 158 -2.08 -13.32 -0.07
C SER A 158 -1.40 -12.03 0.35
N PHE A 159 -2.01 -11.33 1.29
CA PHE A 159 -1.66 -9.98 1.66
C PHE A 159 -1.30 -9.83 3.13
N VAL A 160 -0.32 -8.97 3.41
CA VAL A 160 -0.03 -8.43 4.74
C VAL A 160 0.02 -6.90 4.69
N GLY A 161 -0.12 -6.25 5.84
CA GLY A 161 -0.01 -4.80 5.99
C GLY A 161 -1.32 -4.13 6.38
N SER A 162 -1.22 -2.91 6.91
CA SER A 162 -2.37 -2.19 7.46
C SER A 162 -3.40 -1.83 6.40
N ILE A 163 -2.98 -1.47 5.19
CA ILE A 163 -3.90 -1.14 4.10
C ILE A 163 -4.68 -2.38 3.68
N ALA A 164 -4.02 -3.51 3.49
CA ALA A 164 -4.68 -4.77 3.16
C ALA A 164 -5.69 -5.20 4.23
N TYR A 165 -5.38 -4.94 5.50
CA TYR A 165 -6.27 -5.27 6.62
C TYR A 165 -7.50 -4.37 6.67
N TYR A 166 -7.30 -3.02 6.68
CA TYR A 166 -8.39 -2.07 6.86
C TYR A 166 -9.32 -1.96 5.64
N PHE A 167 -8.80 -2.19 4.44
CA PHE A 167 -9.53 -2.14 3.17
C PHE A 167 -9.70 -3.52 2.53
N SER A 168 -9.80 -4.56 3.36
CA SER A 168 -9.86 -5.95 2.88
C SER A 168 -11.10 -6.26 2.01
N ASN A 169 -12.22 -5.54 2.20
CA ASN A 169 -13.42 -5.70 1.39
C ASN A 169 -13.22 -5.10 -0.01
N GLU A 170 -12.75 -3.87 -0.06
CA GLU A 170 -12.46 -3.15 -1.30
C GLU A 170 -11.34 -3.84 -2.10
N LEU A 171 -10.35 -4.38 -1.40
CA LEU A 171 -9.27 -5.15 -2.01
C LEU A 171 -9.77 -6.47 -2.65
N LYS A 172 -10.72 -7.16 -2.00
CA LYS A 172 -11.35 -8.36 -2.56
C LYS A 172 -12.29 -8.05 -3.73
N GLU A 173 -12.96 -6.90 -3.70
CA GLU A 173 -13.84 -6.46 -4.78
C GLU A 173 -13.04 -6.12 -6.05
N ALA A 174 -11.84 -5.55 -5.88
CA ALA A 174 -10.93 -5.19 -6.97
C ALA A 174 -10.16 -6.38 -7.57
N ALA A 175 -10.20 -7.56 -6.94
CA ALA A 175 -9.44 -8.75 -7.35
C ALA A 175 -10.18 -9.55 -8.43
#